data_c167f22ad383fa1f0937eda7a5e241f0
#
_entry.id   c167f22ad383fa1f0937eda7a5e241f0
#
_cell.length_a   1.000
_cell.length_b   1.000
_cell.length_c   1.000
_cell.angle_alpha   90.00
_cell.angle_beta   90.00
_cell.angle_gamma   90.00
#
_symmetry.space_group_name_H-M   'P 1'
#
loop_
_entity.id
_entity.type
_entity.pdbx_description
1 polymer ?
#
loop_
_entity_poly.entity_id
_entity_poly.type
_entity_poly.pdbx_seq_one_letter_code
_entity_poly.pdbx_strand_id
1 'polypeptide(L)'
;LTDYTIPFFALLRGGKVAAQLRGHFGETRIEDMRLPFFCVTSDLTNGHAAAHHSGLLWRALKASASIPGLLPPVVMDGHLHVDGGIMNNLPVDLMAADGRGPIVAIDVVGESGIGYADEAYGDENWFAAWKRRRSGAPSMAAILVRSGTVGNELQRRQARDQADLVIDPALKGVGLTHWKKFDAAVEAGYRAVAEAIEANGLPKALKAA
;
A
#
# COMPACT_ATOMS: atom_id res chain seq x y z
N LEU A 1 12.07 4.99 12.85
CA LEU A 1 11.81 5.29 11.42
C LEU A 1 11.53 6.77 11.14
N THR A 2 11.39 7.61 12.17
CA THR A 2 11.04 9.03 12.01
C THR A 2 12.29 9.87 11.76
N ASP A 3 12.50 10.31 10.51
CA ASP A 3 13.46 11.33 10.09
C ASP A 3 12.69 12.52 9.51
N TYR A 4 12.09 13.33 10.40
CA TYR A 4 11.30 14.50 10.01
C TYR A 4 12.13 15.53 9.21
N THR A 5 11.48 16.17 8.25
CA THR A 5 12.07 17.25 7.46
C THR A 5 11.12 18.44 7.38
N ILE A 6 11.62 19.58 6.87
CA ILE A 6 10.74 20.68 6.49
C ILE A 6 9.85 20.18 5.34
N PRO A 7 8.50 20.27 5.46
CA PRO A 7 7.57 19.54 4.59
C PRO A 7 7.37 20.22 3.21
N PHE A 8 8.46 20.37 2.44
CA PHE A 8 8.33 20.84 1.06
C PHE A 8 7.73 19.76 0.14
N PHE A 9 8.13 18.47 0.34
CA PHE A 9 7.67 17.35 -0.49
C PHE A 9 7.10 16.20 0.33
N ALA A 10 7.53 16.03 1.59
CA ALA A 10 7.10 14.96 2.47
C ALA A 10 7.40 15.30 3.93
N LEU A 11 6.68 14.66 4.86
CA LEU A 11 6.91 14.80 6.30
C LEU A 11 8.21 14.12 6.77
N LEU A 12 8.64 13.07 6.07
CA LEU A 12 9.83 12.28 6.38
C LEU A 12 10.83 12.38 5.21
N ARG A 13 12.13 12.36 5.52
CA ARG A 13 13.20 12.33 4.50
C ARG A 13 13.27 10.96 3.79
N GLY A 14 12.82 9.90 4.44
CA GLY A 14 12.88 8.55 3.92
C GLY A 14 14.28 7.93 3.90
N GLY A 15 15.28 8.59 4.48
CA GLY A 15 16.65 8.10 4.58
C GLY A 15 16.76 6.88 5.48
N LYS A 16 16.07 6.88 6.61
CA LYS A 16 16.04 5.74 7.54
C LYS A 16 15.35 4.52 6.93
N VAL A 17 14.26 4.72 6.19
CA VAL A 17 13.59 3.64 5.46
C VAL A 17 14.53 3.05 4.41
N ALA A 18 15.19 3.90 3.62
CA ALA A 18 16.16 3.45 2.62
C ALA A 18 17.33 2.68 3.25
N ALA A 19 17.89 3.18 4.36
CA ALA A 19 18.99 2.52 5.06
C ALA A 19 18.59 1.15 5.62
N GLN A 20 17.38 1.03 6.18
CA GLN A 20 16.86 -0.22 6.71
C GLN A 20 16.60 -1.25 5.60
N LEU A 21 15.94 -0.84 4.50
CA LEU A 21 15.73 -1.71 3.35
C LEU A 21 17.04 -2.16 2.73
N ARG A 22 18.00 -1.23 2.56
CA ARG A 22 19.33 -1.57 2.04
C ARG A 22 20.10 -2.48 3.01
N GLY A 23 19.97 -2.30 4.32
CA GLY A 23 20.56 -3.16 5.33
C GLY A 23 20.05 -4.59 5.28
N HIS A 24 18.76 -4.80 4.94
CA HIS A 24 18.18 -6.13 4.85
C HIS A 24 18.41 -6.80 3.48
N PHE A 25 18.31 -6.05 2.39
CA PHE A 25 18.32 -6.61 1.04
C PHE A 25 19.66 -6.39 0.30
N GLY A 26 20.54 -5.49 0.79
CA GLY A 26 21.84 -5.22 0.18
C GLY A 26 21.72 -4.91 -1.31
N GLU A 27 22.49 -5.62 -2.10
CA GLU A 27 22.50 -5.52 -3.58
C GLU A 27 21.60 -6.56 -4.26
N THR A 28 20.70 -7.23 -3.50
CA THR A 28 19.74 -8.19 -4.05
C THR A 28 18.91 -7.53 -5.15
N ARG A 29 18.84 -8.23 -6.29
CA ARG A 29 18.03 -7.81 -7.43
C ARG A 29 16.72 -8.59 -7.47
N ILE A 30 15.68 -8.00 -8.04
CA ILE A 30 14.35 -8.63 -8.14
C ILE A 30 14.43 -9.91 -8.98
N GLU A 31 15.13 -9.87 -10.09
CA GLU A 31 15.31 -10.98 -11.01
C GLU A 31 16.11 -12.16 -10.42
N ASP A 32 16.87 -11.92 -9.33
CA ASP A 32 17.67 -12.94 -8.64
C ASP A 32 16.91 -13.58 -7.44
N MET A 33 15.65 -13.21 -7.24
CA MET A 33 14.84 -13.77 -6.14
C MET A 33 14.53 -15.25 -6.37
N ARG A 34 14.59 -16.04 -5.30
CA ARG A 34 14.29 -17.49 -5.34
C ARG A 34 12.89 -17.80 -5.84
N LEU A 35 11.93 -16.93 -5.50
CA LEU A 35 10.57 -16.98 -6.02
C LEU A 35 10.40 -15.79 -6.96
N PRO A 36 9.73 -15.98 -8.10
CA PRO A 36 9.38 -14.88 -8.97
C PRO A 36 8.64 -13.79 -8.18
N PHE A 37 9.13 -12.58 -8.29
CA PHE A 37 8.61 -11.43 -7.55
C PHE A 37 8.52 -10.20 -8.45
N PHE A 38 7.52 -9.39 -8.24
CA PHE A 38 7.48 -8.01 -8.72
C PHE A 38 6.86 -7.11 -7.66
N CYS A 39 7.13 -5.84 -7.71
CA CYS A 39 6.38 -4.85 -6.97
C CYS A 39 5.84 -3.76 -7.89
N VAL A 40 4.78 -3.11 -7.45
CA VAL A 40 4.07 -2.10 -8.23
C VAL A 40 4.32 -0.72 -7.65
N THR A 41 4.54 0.25 -8.51
CA THR A 41 4.60 1.68 -8.17
C THR A 41 3.64 2.44 -9.06
N SER A 42 3.28 3.66 -8.64
CA SER A 42 2.57 4.61 -9.49
C SER A 42 3.60 5.53 -10.16
N ASP A 43 3.76 5.43 -11.47
CA ASP A 43 4.58 6.32 -12.27
C ASP A 43 3.82 7.62 -12.53
N LEU A 44 4.19 8.68 -11.80
CA LEU A 44 3.56 10.00 -11.93
C LEU A 44 4.00 10.74 -13.20
N THR A 45 5.10 10.33 -13.83
CA THR A 45 5.58 10.94 -15.07
C THR A 45 4.71 10.55 -16.25
N ASN A 46 4.33 9.25 -16.32
CA ASN A 46 3.55 8.70 -17.43
C ASN A 46 2.08 8.43 -17.07
N GLY A 47 1.70 8.49 -15.82
CA GLY A 47 0.31 8.34 -15.37
C GLY A 47 -0.22 6.90 -15.39
N HIS A 48 0.64 5.90 -15.12
CA HIS A 48 0.24 4.49 -15.08
C HIS A 48 0.89 3.73 -13.92
N ALA A 49 0.32 2.58 -13.57
CA ALA A 49 0.95 1.64 -12.66
C ALA A 49 2.12 0.92 -13.35
N ALA A 50 3.29 0.92 -12.72
CA ALA A 50 4.49 0.29 -13.24
C ALA A 50 4.87 -0.94 -12.41
N ALA A 51 4.94 -2.11 -13.05
CA ALA A 51 5.43 -3.35 -12.45
C ALA A 51 6.95 -3.45 -12.63
N HIS A 52 7.67 -3.63 -11.52
CA HIS A 52 9.12 -3.78 -11.50
C HIS A 52 9.48 -5.25 -11.32
N HIS A 53 9.94 -5.88 -12.40
CA HIS A 53 10.40 -7.28 -12.43
C HIS A 53 11.93 -7.41 -12.36
N SER A 54 12.64 -6.30 -12.35
CA SER A 54 14.12 -6.25 -12.33
C SER A 54 14.62 -5.02 -11.60
N GLY A 55 15.93 -5.00 -11.29
CA GLY A 55 16.59 -3.91 -10.60
C GLY A 55 16.76 -4.18 -9.09
N LEU A 56 17.31 -3.19 -8.37
CA LEU A 56 17.58 -3.31 -6.93
C LEU A 56 16.27 -3.41 -6.13
N LEU A 57 16.10 -4.54 -5.45
CA LEU A 57 14.89 -4.85 -4.68
C LEU A 57 14.56 -3.76 -3.65
N TRP A 58 15.55 -3.32 -2.84
CA TRP A 58 15.31 -2.31 -1.83
C TRP A 58 14.82 -0.98 -2.42
N ARG A 59 15.25 -0.64 -3.64
CA ARG A 59 14.88 0.62 -4.30
C ARG A 59 13.44 0.57 -4.81
N ALA A 60 13.05 -0.55 -5.41
CA ALA A 60 11.69 -0.79 -5.86
C ALA A 60 10.71 -0.83 -4.68
N LEU A 61 11.06 -1.53 -3.59
CA LEU A 61 10.25 -1.57 -2.37
C LEU A 61 10.11 -0.18 -1.73
N LYS A 62 11.19 0.62 -1.69
CA LYS A 62 11.10 2.01 -1.21
C LYS A 62 10.14 2.83 -2.03
N ALA A 63 10.20 2.72 -3.37
CA ALA A 63 9.31 3.44 -4.26
C ALA A 63 7.85 3.02 -4.07
N SER A 64 7.60 1.70 -4.01
CA SER A 64 6.28 1.11 -3.77
C SER A 64 5.66 1.48 -2.42
N ALA A 65 6.47 1.84 -1.42
CA ALA A 65 6.03 2.31 -0.10
C ALA A 65 6.11 3.84 0.07
N SER A 66 6.41 4.59 -0.98
CA SER A 66 6.54 6.05 -0.94
C SER A 66 5.18 6.74 -0.99
N ILE A 67 4.46 6.72 0.13
CA ILE A 67 3.14 7.35 0.29
C ILE A 67 3.27 8.86 0.12
N PRO A 68 2.53 9.48 -0.83
CA PRO A 68 2.55 10.93 -1.04
C PRO A 68 2.25 11.73 0.24
N GLY A 69 3.02 12.78 0.46
CA GLY A 69 2.94 13.61 1.66
C GLY A 69 3.62 13.01 2.91
N LEU A 70 3.85 11.69 2.96
CA LEU A 70 4.55 11.03 4.07
C LEU A 70 6.03 10.77 3.73
N LEU A 71 6.30 10.17 2.59
CA LEU A 71 7.64 9.86 2.09
C LEU A 71 7.87 10.55 0.73
N PRO A 72 9.12 10.97 0.44
CA PRO A 72 9.43 11.57 -0.84
C PRO A 72 9.33 10.54 -1.96
N PRO A 73 8.94 10.96 -3.16
CA PRO A 73 8.93 10.11 -4.34
C PRO A 73 10.33 9.61 -4.67
N VAL A 74 10.42 8.53 -5.42
CA VAL A 74 11.68 7.92 -5.87
C VAL A 74 11.82 8.10 -7.38
N VAL A 75 12.95 8.63 -7.83
CA VAL A 75 13.26 8.69 -9.26
C VAL A 75 13.93 7.39 -9.68
N MET A 76 13.34 6.68 -10.64
CA MET A 76 13.91 5.47 -11.27
C MET A 76 13.79 5.63 -12.78
N ASP A 77 14.89 5.40 -13.49
CA ASP A 77 14.98 5.47 -14.96
C ASP A 77 14.44 6.79 -15.56
N GLY A 78 14.61 7.90 -14.84
CA GLY A 78 14.14 9.23 -15.24
C GLY A 78 12.67 9.51 -14.90
N HIS A 79 11.95 8.56 -14.32
CA HIS A 79 10.53 8.67 -13.97
C HIS A 79 10.33 8.82 -12.46
N LEU A 80 9.27 9.55 -12.09
CA LEU A 80 8.92 9.83 -10.71
C LEU A 80 7.91 8.80 -10.20
N HIS A 81 8.34 7.97 -9.26
CA HIS A 81 7.53 6.89 -8.68
C HIS A 81 7.10 7.17 -7.26
N VAL A 82 5.86 6.81 -6.96
CA VAL A 82 5.26 6.83 -5.62
C VAL A 82 4.59 5.49 -5.32
N ASP A 83 3.94 5.39 -4.16
CA ASP A 83 3.21 4.21 -3.70
C ASP A 83 2.30 3.63 -4.80
N GLY A 84 2.42 2.32 -5.01
CA GLY A 84 1.65 1.61 -6.03
C GLY A 84 0.15 1.65 -5.78
N GLY A 85 -0.27 1.73 -4.51
CA GLY A 85 -1.67 1.81 -4.12
C GLY A 85 -2.41 3.05 -4.63
N ILE A 86 -1.70 4.07 -5.14
CA ILE A 86 -2.32 5.24 -5.77
C ILE A 86 -3.00 4.87 -7.08
N MET A 87 -2.41 4.00 -7.89
CA MET A 87 -2.95 3.62 -9.22
C MET A 87 -3.45 2.19 -9.29
N ASN A 88 -2.79 1.24 -8.61
CA ASN A 88 -3.18 -0.16 -8.59
C ASN A 88 -2.87 -0.80 -7.23
N ASN A 89 -3.83 -0.72 -6.32
CA ASN A 89 -3.64 -1.19 -4.95
C ASN A 89 -3.81 -2.72 -4.79
N LEU A 90 -4.49 -3.38 -5.72
CA LEU A 90 -4.69 -4.82 -5.74
C LEU A 90 -4.34 -5.34 -7.16
N PRO A 91 -3.05 -5.56 -7.47
CA PRO A 91 -2.55 -5.76 -8.82
C PRO A 91 -2.78 -7.18 -9.37
N VAL A 92 -4.03 -7.66 -9.32
CA VAL A 92 -4.45 -8.98 -9.81
C VAL A 92 -4.29 -9.07 -11.33
N ASP A 93 -4.57 -7.99 -12.04
CA ASP A 93 -4.37 -7.86 -13.48
C ASP A 93 -2.92 -8.12 -13.91
N LEU A 94 -1.96 -7.54 -13.18
CA LEU A 94 -0.53 -7.75 -13.41
C LEU A 94 -0.11 -9.19 -13.05
N MET A 95 -0.64 -9.75 -11.97
CA MET A 95 -0.38 -11.14 -11.59
C MET A 95 -0.99 -12.10 -12.62
N ALA A 96 -2.18 -11.81 -13.16
CA ALA A 96 -2.82 -12.62 -14.19
C ALA A 96 -2.00 -12.62 -15.49
N ALA A 97 -1.42 -11.47 -15.85
CA ALA A 97 -0.54 -11.36 -17.02
C ALA A 97 0.71 -12.24 -16.92
N ASP A 98 1.22 -12.51 -15.73
CA ASP A 98 2.33 -13.44 -15.48
C ASP A 98 1.97 -14.92 -15.73
N GLY A 99 0.67 -15.28 -15.76
CA GLY A 99 0.19 -16.60 -16.16
C GLY A 99 0.65 -17.77 -15.27
N ARG A 100 0.89 -17.53 -13.97
CA ARG A 100 1.49 -18.51 -13.05
C ARG A 100 0.50 -19.44 -12.36
N GLY A 101 -0.78 -19.36 -12.68
CA GLY A 101 -1.83 -20.20 -12.09
C GLY A 101 -2.85 -19.41 -11.28
N PRO A 102 -3.56 -20.06 -10.33
CA PRO A 102 -4.58 -19.41 -9.53
C PRO A 102 -4.05 -18.24 -8.70
N ILE A 103 -4.85 -17.19 -8.59
CA ILE A 103 -4.50 -15.94 -7.91
C ILE A 103 -5.21 -15.88 -6.56
N VAL A 104 -4.43 -15.80 -5.50
CA VAL A 104 -4.92 -15.47 -4.16
C VAL A 104 -4.63 -13.99 -3.90
N ALA A 105 -5.66 -13.18 -3.75
CA ALA A 105 -5.55 -11.77 -3.44
C ALA A 105 -5.82 -11.51 -1.95
N ILE A 106 -4.93 -10.76 -1.30
CA ILE A 106 -5.12 -10.33 0.09
C ILE A 106 -5.40 -8.82 0.06
N ASP A 107 -6.66 -8.46 0.32
CA ASP A 107 -7.11 -7.08 0.27
C ASP A 107 -7.12 -6.46 1.67
N VAL A 108 -6.11 -5.67 1.98
CA VAL A 108 -5.92 -5.03 3.30
C VAL A 108 -6.60 -3.67 3.41
N VAL A 109 -7.21 -3.18 2.34
CA VAL A 109 -7.85 -1.85 2.27
C VAL A 109 -9.29 -1.94 2.75
N GLY A 110 -9.76 -2.60 3.61
CA GLY A 110 -11.14 -2.66 4.10
C GLY A 110 -12.11 -1.55 3.60
N GLU A 111 -13.36 -1.62 3.85
CA GLU A 111 -14.37 -0.58 3.52
C GLU A 111 -14.18 0.71 4.33
N SER A 112 -12.97 1.24 4.35
CA SER A 112 -12.61 2.42 5.14
C SER A 112 -13.03 3.69 4.41
N GLY A 113 -14.31 4.01 4.47
CA GLY A 113 -14.74 5.40 4.24
C GLY A 113 -14.09 6.30 5.30
N ILE A 114 -13.51 7.43 4.89
CA ILE A 114 -13.16 8.49 5.83
C ILE A 114 -14.51 9.13 6.23
N GLY A 115 -15.09 8.70 7.34
CA GLY A 115 -16.28 9.34 7.90
C GLY A 115 -15.87 10.58 8.70
N TYR A 116 -16.56 11.70 8.45
CA TYR A 116 -16.41 12.94 9.22
C TYR A 116 -17.76 13.37 9.77
N ALA A 117 -17.74 13.95 10.98
CA ALA A 117 -18.87 14.70 11.46
C ALA A 117 -18.99 16.00 10.69
N ASP A 118 -20.18 16.33 10.22
CA ASP A 118 -20.53 17.41 9.28
C ASP A 118 -20.17 18.84 9.73
N GLU A 119 -19.76 19.05 10.97
CA GLU A 119 -19.61 20.39 11.54
C GLU A 119 -18.18 20.97 11.42
N ALA A 120 -17.28 20.34 10.64
CA ALA A 120 -15.86 20.60 10.80
C ALA A 120 -15.21 21.55 9.78
N TYR A 121 -15.89 22.02 8.76
CA TYR A 121 -15.30 22.86 7.70
C TYR A 121 -16.11 24.16 7.49
N GLY A 122 -15.85 25.15 8.32
CA GLY A 122 -16.26 26.55 8.15
C GLY A 122 -15.06 27.48 8.24
N ASP A 123 -15.26 28.79 8.01
CA ASP A 123 -14.25 29.85 8.07
C ASP A 123 -13.63 29.99 9.48
N GLU A 124 -12.70 29.09 9.82
CA GLU A 124 -12.11 29.01 11.13
C GLU A 124 -10.67 29.53 11.16
N ASN A 125 -10.35 30.21 12.26
CA ASN A 125 -9.00 30.67 12.55
C ASN A 125 -8.06 29.49 12.88
N TRP A 126 -6.74 29.72 12.77
CA TRP A 126 -5.68 28.72 12.98
C TRP A 126 -5.78 27.95 14.32
N PHE A 127 -6.40 28.53 15.36
CA PHE A 127 -6.58 27.92 16.68
C PHE A 127 -7.61 26.77 16.65
N ALA A 128 -8.66 26.93 15.88
CA ALA A 128 -9.69 25.91 15.68
C ALA A 128 -9.14 24.75 14.83
N ALA A 129 -8.31 25.05 13.83
CA ALA A 129 -7.61 24.03 13.05
C ALA A 129 -6.64 23.18 13.92
N TRP A 130 -5.94 23.83 14.89
CA TRP A 130 -5.08 23.13 15.84
C TRP A 130 -5.87 22.24 16.81
N LYS A 131 -7.02 22.71 17.31
CA LYS A 131 -7.93 21.94 18.19
C LYS A 131 -8.53 20.74 17.46
N ARG A 132 -8.86 20.87 16.17
CA ARG A 132 -9.35 19.78 15.29
C ARG A 132 -8.34 18.65 15.13
N ARG A 133 -7.06 18.95 15.06
CA ARG A 133 -6.01 17.92 15.00
C ARG A 133 -6.05 16.95 16.18
N ARG A 134 -6.61 17.37 17.31
CA ARG A 134 -6.84 16.52 18.49
C ARG A 134 -8.17 15.76 18.44
N SER A 135 -9.12 16.14 17.62
CA SER A 135 -10.46 15.55 17.50
C SER A 135 -10.62 14.52 16.37
N GLY A 136 -9.50 14.02 15.79
CA GLY A 136 -9.54 12.97 14.76
C GLY A 136 -9.65 13.45 13.32
N ALA A 137 -9.40 14.75 13.05
CA ALA A 137 -9.32 15.24 11.67
C ALA A 137 -8.23 14.52 10.84
N PRO A 138 -8.46 14.26 9.53
CA PRO A 138 -7.50 13.56 8.70
C PRO A 138 -6.21 14.35 8.57
N SER A 139 -5.10 13.63 8.51
CA SER A 139 -3.84 14.25 8.14
C SER A 139 -3.85 14.61 6.65
N MET A 140 -3.04 15.62 6.25
CA MET A 140 -2.83 15.95 4.84
C MET A 140 -2.44 14.71 4.01
N ALA A 141 -1.57 13.86 4.55
CA ALA A 141 -1.18 12.61 3.91
C ALA A 141 -2.39 11.67 3.69
N ALA A 142 -3.30 11.55 4.68
CA ALA A 142 -4.50 10.74 4.54
C ALA A 142 -5.44 11.30 3.45
N ILE A 143 -5.59 12.62 3.36
CA ILE A 143 -6.40 13.28 2.32
C ILE A 143 -5.77 13.03 0.95
N LEU A 144 -4.46 13.22 0.79
CA LEU A 144 -3.76 13.00 -0.47
C LEU A 144 -3.85 11.54 -0.94
N VAL A 145 -3.62 10.59 -0.03
CA VAL A 145 -3.78 9.17 -0.33
C VAL A 145 -5.21 8.87 -0.75
N ARG A 146 -6.21 9.35 0.00
CA ARG A 146 -7.61 9.10 -0.34
C ARG A 146 -8.01 9.73 -1.68
N SER A 147 -7.58 10.96 -1.94
CA SER A 147 -7.83 11.63 -3.22
C SER A 147 -7.24 10.86 -4.40
N GLY A 148 -6.04 10.28 -4.22
CA GLY A 148 -5.41 9.42 -5.24
C GLY A 148 -6.09 8.06 -5.42
N THR A 149 -6.62 7.48 -4.34
CA THR A 149 -7.15 6.09 -4.36
C THR A 149 -8.65 6.01 -4.60
N VAL A 150 -9.40 7.10 -4.45
CA VAL A 150 -10.87 7.09 -4.61
C VAL A 150 -11.30 6.66 -6.01
N GLY A 151 -10.54 7.03 -7.04
CA GLY A 151 -10.77 6.63 -8.42
C GLY A 151 -10.55 5.14 -8.71
N ASN A 152 -9.82 4.44 -7.85
CA ASN A 152 -9.41 3.05 -8.07
C ASN A 152 -10.39 2.02 -7.50
N GLU A 153 -11.49 2.46 -6.91
CA GLU A 153 -12.47 1.55 -6.31
C GLU A 153 -13.10 0.60 -7.35
N LEU A 154 -13.38 1.11 -8.53
CA LEU A 154 -13.88 0.27 -9.62
C LEU A 154 -12.84 -0.77 -10.07
N GLN A 155 -11.59 -0.36 -10.24
CA GLN A 155 -10.48 -1.25 -10.59
C GLN A 155 -10.25 -2.30 -9.50
N ARG A 156 -10.31 -1.91 -8.22
CA ARG A 156 -10.21 -2.83 -7.09
C ARG A 156 -11.32 -3.87 -7.10
N ARG A 157 -12.58 -3.49 -7.39
CA ARG A 157 -13.69 -4.44 -7.53
C ARG A 157 -13.43 -5.41 -8.68
N GLN A 158 -13.04 -4.91 -9.84
CA GLN A 158 -12.68 -5.76 -10.98
C GLN A 158 -11.53 -6.72 -10.67
N ALA A 159 -10.50 -6.25 -9.94
CA ALA A 159 -9.40 -7.09 -9.50
C ALA A 159 -9.88 -8.20 -8.55
N ARG A 160 -10.80 -7.91 -7.63
CA ARG A 160 -11.41 -8.90 -6.74
C ARG A 160 -12.19 -9.96 -7.52
N ASP A 161 -12.95 -9.54 -8.54
CA ASP A 161 -13.72 -10.47 -9.40
C ASP A 161 -12.81 -11.36 -10.26
N GLN A 162 -11.60 -10.93 -10.55
CA GLN A 162 -10.61 -11.69 -11.33
C GLN A 162 -9.76 -12.66 -10.49
N ALA A 163 -9.72 -12.49 -9.18
CA ALA A 163 -8.98 -13.38 -8.30
C ALA A 163 -9.74 -14.68 -8.01
N ASP A 164 -9.05 -15.80 -7.97
CA ASP A 164 -9.65 -17.10 -7.62
C ASP A 164 -10.03 -17.20 -6.15
N LEU A 165 -9.34 -16.48 -5.29
CA LEU A 165 -9.65 -16.37 -3.86
C LEU A 165 -9.28 -14.96 -3.38
N VAL A 166 -10.23 -14.29 -2.73
CA VAL A 166 -10.00 -13.00 -2.06
C VAL A 166 -10.06 -13.20 -0.56
N ILE A 167 -9.08 -12.66 0.14
CA ILE A 167 -8.97 -12.70 1.60
C ILE A 167 -9.02 -11.27 2.12
N ASP A 168 -9.98 -10.99 3.01
CA ASP A 168 -10.18 -9.69 3.65
C ASP A 168 -9.85 -9.77 5.16
N PRO A 169 -8.61 -9.46 5.58
CA PRO A 169 -8.29 -9.41 7.00
C PRO A 169 -9.08 -8.32 7.72
N ALA A 170 -9.70 -8.66 8.85
CA ALA A 170 -10.46 -7.70 9.66
C ALA A 170 -9.53 -6.74 10.42
N LEU A 171 -8.99 -5.73 9.75
CA LEU A 171 -8.04 -4.75 10.28
C LEU A 171 -8.69 -3.56 11.00
N LYS A 172 -9.76 -3.80 11.76
CA LYS A 172 -10.49 -2.73 12.48
C LYS A 172 -9.56 -1.94 13.41
N GLY A 173 -9.49 -0.63 13.18
CA GLY A 173 -8.67 0.30 13.98
C GLY A 173 -7.16 0.14 13.79
N VAL A 174 -6.69 -0.56 12.78
CA VAL A 174 -5.29 -0.57 12.34
C VAL A 174 -5.14 0.45 11.22
N GLY A 175 -4.40 1.53 11.47
CA GLY A 175 -4.10 2.55 10.46
C GLY A 175 -2.64 2.51 10.05
N LEU A 176 -2.30 3.17 8.95
CA LEU A 176 -0.95 3.20 8.33
C LEU A 176 0.20 3.58 9.28
N THR A 177 -0.08 4.29 10.37
CA THR A 177 0.92 4.75 11.33
C THR A 177 0.87 4.00 12.67
N HIS A 178 0.04 2.97 12.80
CA HIS A 178 -0.17 2.25 14.06
C HIS A 178 0.82 1.07 14.23
N TRP A 179 2.12 1.34 14.17
CA TRP A 179 3.20 0.33 14.28
C TRP A 179 3.08 -0.59 15.50
N LYS A 180 2.48 -0.11 16.60
CA LYS A 180 2.23 -0.91 17.81
C LYS A 180 1.17 -2.00 17.65
N LYS A 181 0.41 -1.97 16.56
CA LYS A 181 -0.63 -2.96 16.23
C LYS A 181 -0.17 -3.99 15.21
N PHE A 182 1.13 -4.10 14.97
CA PHE A 182 1.70 -5.04 14.00
C PHE A 182 1.28 -6.48 14.30
N ASP A 183 1.48 -6.95 15.54
CA ASP A 183 1.12 -8.33 15.92
C ASP A 183 -0.37 -8.61 15.76
N ALA A 184 -1.23 -7.63 16.09
CA ALA A 184 -2.67 -7.75 15.89
C ALA A 184 -3.05 -7.83 14.40
N ALA A 185 -2.33 -7.13 13.52
CA ALA A 185 -2.55 -7.22 12.08
C ALA A 185 -2.12 -8.58 11.52
N VAL A 186 -0.99 -9.11 12.00
CA VAL A 186 -0.50 -10.45 11.62
C VAL A 186 -1.51 -11.52 12.03
N GLU A 187 -2.01 -11.46 13.26
CA GLU A 187 -3.02 -12.39 13.77
C GLU A 187 -4.35 -12.32 13.00
N ALA A 188 -4.78 -11.10 12.62
CA ALA A 188 -5.98 -10.92 11.81
C ALA A 188 -5.81 -11.53 10.41
N GLY A 189 -4.63 -11.36 9.79
CA GLY A 189 -4.28 -11.98 8.52
C GLY A 189 -4.28 -13.50 8.59
N TYR A 190 -3.66 -14.06 9.63
CA TYR A 190 -3.62 -15.51 9.85
C TYR A 190 -5.03 -16.12 9.96
N ARG A 191 -5.89 -15.51 10.78
CA ARG A 191 -7.28 -15.96 10.93
C ARG A 191 -8.07 -15.87 9.64
N ALA A 192 -7.97 -14.74 8.92
CA ALA A 192 -8.69 -14.57 7.66
C ALA A 192 -8.29 -15.63 6.62
N VAL A 193 -6.99 -15.98 6.55
CA VAL A 193 -6.52 -17.06 5.66
C VAL A 193 -7.05 -18.41 6.10
N ALA A 194 -7.01 -18.74 7.41
CA ALA A 194 -7.52 -20.00 7.93
C ALA A 194 -9.03 -20.16 7.65
N GLU A 195 -9.83 -19.13 7.93
CA GLU A 195 -11.27 -19.10 7.65
C GLU A 195 -11.57 -19.26 6.15
N ALA A 196 -10.79 -18.57 5.28
CA ALA A 196 -10.96 -18.68 3.84
C ALA A 196 -10.65 -20.08 3.32
N ILE A 197 -9.64 -20.76 3.86
CA ILE A 197 -9.29 -22.14 3.52
C ILE A 197 -10.36 -23.12 4.01
N GLU A 198 -10.89 -22.93 5.21
CA GLU A 198 -11.97 -23.76 5.76
C GLU A 198 -13.27 -23.64 4.94
N ALA A 199 -13.62 -22.40 4.55
CA ALA A 199 -14.87 -22.12 3.81
C ALA A 199 -14.80 -22.57 2.33
N ASN A 200 -13.69 -22.33 1.66
CA ASN A 200 -13.56 -22.53 0.20
C ASN A 200 -12.65 -23.71 -0.18
N GLY A 201 -11.92 -24.24 0.78
CA GLY A 201 -10.80 -25.15 0.53
C GLY A 201 -9.62 -24.43 -0.13
N LEU A 202 -8.46 -25.08 -0.18
CA LEU A 202 -7.34 -24.59 -0.98
C LEU A 202 -7.69 -24.65 -2.48
N PRO A 203 -7.33 -23.62 -3.28
CA PRO A 203 -7.40 -23.71 -4.73
C PRO A 203 -6.77 -25.02 -5.23
N LYS A 204 -7.39 -25.69 -6.21
CA LYS A 204 -6.97 -27.04 -6.64
C LYS A 204 -5.49 -27.13 -7.00
N ALA A 205 -4.92 -26.07 -7.56
CA ALA A 205 -3.50 -26.04 -7.92
C ALA A 205 -2.55 -25.95 -6.71
N LEU A 206 -3.00 -25.43 -5.56
CA LEU A 206 -2.24 -25.42 -4.31
C LEU A 206 -2.34 -26.77 -3.54
N LYS A 207 -3.26 -27.65 -3.94
CA LYS A 207 -3.37 -29.01 -3.38
C LYS A 207 -2.41 -30.00 -4.02
N ALA A 208 -1.81 -29.65 -5.15
CA ALA A 208 -0.96 -30.50 -5.96
C ALA A 208 0.55 -30.21 -5.80
N ALA A 209 0.92 -29.23 -4.97
CA ALA A 209 2.29 -28.86 -4.63
C ALA A 209 2.68 -29.41 -3.26
#